data_13a7c66b6053b072641823ce15a6f2b7
#
_entry.id   13a7c66b6053b072641823ce15a6f2b7
#
_cell.length_a   1.000
_cell.length_b   1.000
_cell.length_c   1.000
_cell.angle_alpha   90.00
_cell.angle_beta   90.00
_cell.angle_gamma   90.00
#
_symmetry.space_group_name_H-M   'P 1'
#
loop_
_entity.id
_entity.type
_entity.pdbx_description
1 polymer ?
#
loop_
_entity_poly.entity_id
_entity_poly.type
_entity_poly.pdbx_seq_one_letter_code
_entity_poly.pdbx_strand_id
1 'polypeptide(L)'
;WRAGIGGWLTVFAPMLLTLGYMISLSGERQNGQIRFALMRSGKLRYCISKVCGGALAGGIIFLIGYAVFGLLMVIRFPSLNTLPVKEQEFYLMGSTLAAEVVKRLIGAFLYGMMGSLFGIGVAIAFRDKYMLICLPFMINYIYQQVLGKLASDCMVAEKYEKITWVEAVRPESIMNISRSVTWLIPFVVMLVIYLVLIGVFYLSMKLSTV
;
A
#
# COMPACT_ATOMS: atom_id res chain seq x y z
N TRP A 1 -2.65 2.63 -18.78
CA TRP A 1 -2.75 2.98 -17.38
C TRP A 1 -3.06 1.75 -16.51
N ARG A 2 -4.02 0.90 -16.88
CA ARG A 2 -4.26 -0.39 -16.18
C ARG A 2 -3.03 -1.31 -16.17
N ALA A 3 -2.31 -1.41 -17.28
CA ALA A 3 -1.13 -2.25 -17.39
C ALA A 3 0.05 -1.80 -16.50
N GLY A 4 0.11 -0.53 -16.10
CA GLY A 4 1.16 -0.03 -15.21
C GLY A 4 0.99 -0.43 -13.74
N ILE A 5 -0.18 -0.95 -13.37
CA ILE A 5 -0.49 -1.37 -11.99
C ILE A 5 -0.03 -2.81 -11.74
N GLY A 6 0.07 -3.63 -12.78
CA GLY A 6 0.55 -4.99 -12.69
C GLY A 6 2.04 -5.09 -13.00
N GLY A 7 2.76 -5.93 -12.29
CA GLY A 7 4.15 -6.23 -12.59
C GLY A 7 5.16 -5.57 -11.65
N TRP A 8 6.27 -5.10 -12.20
CA TRP A 8 7.43 -4.64 -11.42
C TRP A 8 7.14 -3.46 -10.48
N LEU A 9 6.21 -2.55 -10.86
CA LEU A 9 5.86 -1.40 -10.03
C LEU A 9 5.27 -1.82 -8.68
N THR A 10 4.37 -2.81 -8.67
CA THR A 10 3.74 -3.31 -7.45
C THR A 10 4.74 -4.03 -6.54
N VAL A 11 5.71 -4.72 -7.13
CA VAL A 11 6.76 -5.42 -6.38
C VAL A 11 7.72 -4.43 -5.71
N PHE A 12 8.12 -3.37 -6.42
CA PHE A 12 9.06 -2.35 -5.90
C PHE A 12 8.39 -1.25 -5.08
N ALA A 13 7.07 -1.08 -5.17
CA ALA A 13 6.35 -0.03 -4.47
C ALA A 13 6.69 0.06 -2.96
N PRO A 14 6.67 -1.01 -2.15
CA PRO A 14 6.98 -0.91 -0.72
C PRO A 14 8.38 -0.38 -0.44
N MET A 15 9.36 -0.70 -1.28
CA MET A 15 10.72 -0.17 -1.15
C MET A 15 10.72 1.35 -1.35
N LEU A 16 10.08 1.86 -2.39
CA LEU A 16 10.00 3.29 -2.67
C LEU A 16 9.23 4.05 -1.58
N LEU A 17 8.14 3.46 -1.08
CA LEU A 17 7.30 4.06 -0.05
C LEU A 17 8.02 4.17 1.31
N THR A 18 8.92 3.24 1.62
CA THR A 18 9.72 3.28 2.86
C THR A 18 10.81 4.34 2.83
N LEU A 19 11.37 4.66 1.67
CA LEU A 19 12.40 5.67 1.51
C LEU A 19 11.95 7.06 1.98
N GLY A 20 10.66 7.41 1.79
CA GLY A 20 10.17 8.75 2.08
C GLY A 20 10.08 9.09 3.56
N TYR A 21 9.70 8.15 4.42
CA TYR A 21 9.41 8.45 5.83
C TYR A 21 10.12 7.55 6.84
N MET A 22 10.32 6.27 6.52
CA MET A 22 10.82 5.29 7.48
C MET A 22 12.30 5.47 7.80
N ILE A 23 13.09 6.02 6.87
CA ILE A 23 14.49 6.37 7.12
C ILE A 23 14.61 7.44 8.20
N SER A 24 13.69 8.43 8.21
CA SER A 24 13.64 9.45 9.26
C SER A 24 13.36 8.83 10.63
N LEU A 25 12.42 7.87 10.70
CA LEU A 25 12.11 7.17 11.95
C LEU A 25 13.31 6.38 12.48
N SER A 26 14.07 5.71 11.60
CA SER A 26 15.30 5.02 11.98
C SER A 26 16.36 6.00 12.50
N GLY A 27 16.50 7.16 11.86
CA GLY A 27 17.43 8.20 12.31
C GLY A 27 17.10 8.73 13.70
N GLU A 28 15.82 8.99 13.99
CA GLU A 28 15.36 9.41 15.32
C GLU A 28 15.68 8.35 16.39
N ARG A 29 15.60 7.07 16.05
CA ARG A 29 15.93 5.95 16.93
C ARG A 29 17.44 5.86 17.21
N GLN A 30 18.27 6.01 16.17
CA GLN A 30 19.72 5.94 16.31
C GLN A 30 20.26 7.13 17.11
N ASN A 31 19.71 8.32 16.89
CA ASN A 31 20.17 9.55 17.55
C ASN A 31 19.58 9.75 18.97
N GLY A 32 18.77 8.82 19.47
CA GLY A 32 18.17 8.92 20.80
C GLY A 32 17.10 10.02 20.95
N GLN A 33 16.73 10.71 19.89
CA GLN A 33 15.73 11.78 19.87
C GLN A 33 14.33 11.31 20.30
N ILE A 34 14.08 10.01 20.20
CA ILE A 34 12.84 9.38 20.67
C ILE A 34 12.54 9.68 22.13
N ARG A 35 13.56 9.72 23.00
CA ARG A 35 13.38 9.99 24.44
C ARG A 35 12.73 11.35 24.67
N PHE A 36 13.19 12.37 23.96
CA PHE A 36 12.63 13.74 24.06
C PHE A 36 11.21 13.79 23.51
N ALA A 37 10.96 13.14 22.37
CA ALA A 37 9.63 13.09 21.78
C ALA A 37 8.61 12.36 22.69
N LEU A 38 9.03 11.27 23.34
CA LEU A 38 8.20 10.53 24.29
C LEU A 38 7.85 11.31 25.55
N MET A 39 8.80 12.08 26.08
CA MET A 39 8.54 12.95 27.24
C MET A 39 7.52 14.04 26.93
N ARG A 40 7.54 14.56 25.69
CA ARG A 40 6.64 15.65 25.27
C ARG A 40 5.24 15.18 24.87
N SER A 41 5.11 14.07 24.15
CA SER A 41 3.84 13.65 23.54
C SER A 41 3.19 12.43 24.19
N GLY A 42 3.93 11.68 25.02
CA GLY A 42 3.50 10.40 25.56
C GLY A 42 3.65 9.25 24.54
N LYS A 43 3.83 8.02 25.05
CA LYS A 43 4.18 6.83 24.25
C LYS A 43 3.12 6.51 23.17
N LEU A 44 1.84 6.49 23.56
CA LEU A 44 0.75 6.08 22.66
C LEU A 44 0.54 7.09 21.51
N ARG A 45 0.51 8.39 21.85
CA ARG A 45 0.35 9.44 20.82
C ARG A 45 1.51 9.44 19.83
N TYR A 46 2.73 9.23 20.32
CA TYR A 46 3.90 9.09 19.45
C TYR A 46 3.76 7.92 18.47
N CYS A 47 3.38 6.72 18.96
CA CYS A 47 3.21 5.55 18.12
C CYS A 47 2.13 5.78 17.04
N ILE A 48 0.98 6.30 17.41
CA ILE A 48 -0.10 6.60 16.45
C ILE A 48 0.38 7.63 15.42
N SER A 49 1.00 8.72 15.85
CA SER A 49 1.48 9.77 14.95
C SER A 49 2.49 9.24 13.93
N LYS A 50 3.41 8.36 14.36
CA LYS A 50 4.44 7.79 13.47
C LYS A 50 3.85 6.78 12.48
N VAL A 51 2.95 5.92 12.92
CA VAL A 51 2.30 4.93 12.04
C VAL A 51 1.37 5.65 11.04
N CYS A 52 0.53 6.57 11.49
CA CYS A 52 -0.34 7.34 10.61
C CYS A 52 0.46 8.24 9.65
N GLY A 53 1.51 8.89 10.14
CA GLY A 53 2.40 9.70 9.31
C GLY A 53 3.07 8.89 8.21
N GLY A 54 3.55 7.68 8.51
CA GLY A 54 4.12 6.77 7.53
C GLY A 54 3.11 6.28 6.50
N ALA A 55 1.88 5.99 6.93
CA ALA A 55 0.78 5.60 6.06
C ALA A 55 0.41 6.72 5.08
N LEU A 56 0.21 7.94 5.59
CA LEU A 56 -0.14 9.10 4.77
C LEU A 56 0.99 9.45 3.80
N ALA A 57 2.24 9.44 4.26
CA ALA A 57 3.39 9.70 3.41
C ALA A 57 3.47 8.68 2.26
N GLY A 58 3.30 7.38 2.55
CA GLY A 58 3.24 6.33 1.53
C GLY A 58 2.10 6.55 0.54
N GLY A 59 0.90 6.88 1.02
CA GLY A 59 -0.25 7.19 0.17
C GLY A 59 0.01 8.36 -0.77
N ILE A 60 0.56 9.48 -0.26
CA ILE A 60 0.86 10.68 -1.06
C ILE A 60 1.94 10.41 -2.10
N ILE A 61 3.03 9.73 -1.73
CA ILE A 61 4.13 9.40 -2.65
C ILE A 61 3.61 8.57 -3.81
N PHE A 62 2.82 7.52 -3.53
CA PHE A 62 2.29 6.66 -4.57
C PHE A 62 1.25 7.38 -5.44
N LEU A 63 0.39 8.20 -4.84
CA LEU A 63 -0.58 9.02 -5.58
C LEU A 63 0.11 9.96 -6.57
N ILE A 64 1.16 10.67 -6.13
CA ILE A 64 1.91 11.59 -7.01
C ILE A 64 2.58 10.79 -8.13
N GLY A 65 3.28 9.70 -7.81
CA GLY A 65 3.92 8.85 -8.81
C GLY A 65 2.94 8.31 -9.85
N TYR A 66 1.77 7.85 -9.40
CA TYR A 66 0.73 7.33 -10.27
C TYR A 66 0.06 8.42 -11.12
N ALA A 67 -0.13 9.62 -10.57
CA ALA A 67 -0.64 10.78 -11.33
C ALA A 67 0.35 11.21 -12.42
N VAL A 68 1.64 11.30 -12.11
CA VAL A 68 2.69 11.61 -13.10
C VAL A 68 2.73 10.55 -14.19
N PHE A 69 2.69 9.27 -13.82
CA PHE A 69 2.62 8.18 -14.80
C PHE A 69 1.37 8.30 -15.69
N GLY A 70 0.21 8.62 -15.12
CA GLY A 70 -1.01 8.86 -15.86
C GLY A 70 -0.90 10.01 -16.87
N LEU A 71 -0.30 11.13 -16.45
CA LEU A 71 -0.04 12.27 -17.34
C LEU A 71 0.87 11.90 -18.51
N LEU A 72 1.96 11.17 -18.24
CA LEU A 72 2.87 10.69 -19.29
C LEU A 72 2.16 9.77 -20.30
N MET A 73 1.25 8.91 -19.80
CA MET A 73 0.45 8.04 -20.66
C MET A 73 -0.52 8.82 -21.54
N VAL A 74 -1.14 9.89 -21.03
CA VAL A 74 -2.03 10.76 -21.84
C VAL A 74 -1.26 11.46 -22.97
N ILE A 75 0.00 11.85 -22.72
CA ILE A 75 0.84 12.51 -23.73
C ILE A 75 1.28 11.51 -24.82
N ARG A 76 1.55 10.25 -24.46
CA ARG A 76 2.14 9.25 -25.36
C ARG A 76 1.11 8.44 -26.14
N PHE A 77 -0.08 8.25 -25.62
CA PHE A 77 -1.12 7.40 -26.20
C PHE A 77 -2.34 8.21 -26.63
N PRO A 78 -3.02 7.81 -27.71
CA PRO A 78 -4.22 8.48 -28.18
C PRO A 78 -5.30 8.48 -27.10
N SER A 79 -6.10 9.54 -27.07
CA SER A 79 -7.18 9.68 -26.09
C SER A 79 -8.25 8.60 -26.30
N LEU A 80 -8.93 8.22 -25.22
CA LEU A 80 -10.03 7.26 -25.23
C LEU A 80 -11.13 7.64 -26.22
N ASN A 81 -11.29 8.93 -26.52
CA ASN A 81 -12.29 9.45 -27.47
C ASN A 81 -12.04 9.02 -28.94
N THR A 82 -10.85 8.53 -29.25
CA THR A 82 -10.51 8.01 -30.61
C THR A 82 -10.88 6.54 -30.77
N LEU A 83 -11.26 5.84 -29.69
CA LEU A 83 -11.67 4.45 -29.73
C LEU A 83 -13.14 4.27 -30.10
N PRO A 84 -13.54 3.13 -30.70
CA PRO A 84 -14.95 2.79 -30.95
C PRO A 84 -15.78 2.82 -29.64
N VAL A 85 -17.03 3.26 -29.73
CA VAL A 85 -17.94 3.44 -28.57
C VAL A 85 -18.01 2.19 -27.71
N LYS A 86 -18.09 1.01 -28.30
CA LYS A 86 -18.12 -0.29 -27.56
C LYS A 86 -16.88 -0.52 -26.70
N GLU A 87 -15.72 -0.11 -27.18
CA GLU A 87 -14.49 -0.23 -26.42
C GLU A 87 -14.42 0.82 -25.30
N GLN A 88 -14.93 2.05 -25.56
CA GLN A 88 -15.03 3.08 -24.54
C GLN A 88 -15.92 2.61 -23.38
N GLU A 89 -17.10 2.04 -23.64
CA GLU A 89 -17.99 1.50 -22.62
C GLU A 89 -17.34 0.38 -21.82
N PHE A 90 -16.57 -0.50 -22.46
CA PHE A 90 -15.84 -1.57 -21.77
C PHE A 90 -14.80 -1.02 -20.78
N TYR A 91 -14.10 0.07 -21.14
CA TYR A 91 -13.10 0.70 -20.27
C TYR A 91 -13.72 1.58 -19.18
N LEU A 92 -14.82 2.25 -19.46
CA LEU A 92 -15.48 3.20 -18.57
C LEU A 92 -16.53 2.55 -17.65
N MET A 93 -17.01 1.33 -17.98
CA MET A 93 -18.03 0.60 -17.21
C MET A 93 -19.27 1.47 -16.86
N GLY A 94 -19.71 2.32 -17.80
CA GLY A 94 -20.84 3.21 -17.59
C GLY A 94 -20.58 4.45 -16.73
N SER A 95 -19.33 4.67 -16.29
CA SER A 95 -18.94 5.87 -15.55
C SER A 95 -18.35 6.94 -16.48
N THR A 96 -18.39 8.21 -16.06
CA THR A 96 -17.70 9.29 -16.78
C THR A 96 -16.18 9.12 -16.64
N LEU A 97 -15.43 9.54 -17.66
CA LEU A 97 -13.97 9.46 -17.66
C LEU A 97 -13.36 10.12 -16.41
N ALA A 98 -13.90 11.28 -16.00
CA ALA A 98 -13.45 11.98 -14.80
C ALA A 98 -13.68 11.15 -13.52
N ALA A 99 -14.83 10.50 -13.39
CA ALA A 99 -15.13 9.66 -12.23
C ALA A 99 -14.20 8.44 -12.16
N GLU A 100 -13.87 7.82 -13.29
CA GLU A 100 -12.94 6.70 -13.34
C GLU A 100 -11.50 7.13 -12.98
N VAL A 101 -11.06 8.29 -13.42
CA VAL A 101 -9.75 8.85 -13.03
C VAL A 101 -9.69 9.11 -11.52
N VAL A 102 -10.73 9.73 -10.95
CA VAL A 102 -10.79 10.00 -9.50
C VAL A 102 -10.78 8.70 -8.70
N LYS A 103 -11.58 7.71 -9.07
CA LYS A 103 -11.58 6.38 -8.41
C LYS A 103 -10.20 5.74 -8.41
N ARG A 104 -9.48 5.84 -9.52
CA ARG A 104 -8.12 5.29 -9.63
C ARG A 104 -7.11 6.04 -8.79
N LEU A 105 -7.20 7.36 -8.70
CA LEU A 105 -6.34 8.15 -7.83
C LEU A 105 -6.59 7.82 -6.35
N ILE A 106 -7.85 7.65 -5.95
CA ILE A 106 -8.19 7.21 -4.59
C ILE A 106 -7.65 5.79 -4.35
N GLY A 107 -7.83 4.88 -5.30
CA GLY A 107 -7.27 3.53 -5.21
C GLY A 107 -5.74 3.52 -5.10
N ALA A 108 -5.06 4.37 -5.86
CA ALA A 108 -3.61 4.55 -5.78
C ALA A 108 -3.16 5.06 -4.40
N PHE A 109 -3.87 6.03 -3.84
CA PHE A 109 -3.61 6.54 -2.50
C PHE A 109 -3.74 5.43 -1.44
N LEU A 110 -4.84 4.67 -1.47
CA LEU A 110 -5.08 3.55 -0.53
C LEU A 110 -4.06 2.43 -0.71
N TYR A 111 -3.68 2.13 -1.95
CA TYR A 111 -2.61 1.16 -2.24
C TYR A 111 -1.27 1.61 -1.67
N GLY A 112 -0.92 2.89 -1.81
CA GLY A 112 0.28 3.47 -1.22
C GLY A 112 0.29 3.37 0.30
N MET A 113 -0.85 3.64 0.95
CA MET A 113 -1.01 3.41 2.39
C MET A 113 -0.76 1.93 2.74
N MET A 114 -1.39 0.99 2.02
CA MET A 114 -1.20 -0.44 2.28
C MET A 114 0.25 -0.90 2.05
N GLY A 115 0.89 -0.43 1.00
CA GLY A 115 2.29 -0.74 0.70
C GLY A 115 3.26 -0.25 1.80
N SER A 116 2.95 0.87 2.46
CA SER A 116 3.75 1.41 3.55
C SER A 116 3.71 0.56 4.83
N LEU A 117 2.69 -0.32 5.01
CA LEU A 117 2.58 -1.23 6.17
C LEU A 117 3.82 -2.11 6.33
N PHE A 118 4.33 -2.65 5.22
CA PHE A 118 5.53 -3.48 5.25
C PHE A 118 6.72 -2.70 5.78
N GLY A 119 6.88 -1.45 5.35
CA GLY A 119 7.95 -0.57 5.81
C GLY A 119 7.80 -0.18 7.28
N ILE A 120 6.60 0.13 7.72
CA ILE A 120 6.31 0.44 9.13
C ILE A 120 6.62 -0.76 10.01
N GLY A 121 6.19 -1.97 9.63
CA GLY A 121 6.47 -3.20 10.37
C GLY A 121 7.97 -3.44 10.54
N VAL A 122 8.74 -3.30 9.46
CA VAL A 122 10.19 -3.45 9.50
C VAL A 122 10.85 -2.34 10.34
N ALA A 123 10.38 -1.10 10.24
CA ALA A 123 10.92 0.02 11.02
C ALA A 123 10.69 -0.14 12.53
N ILE A 124 9.65 -0.86 12.94
CA ILE A 124 9.41 -1.20 14.34
C ILE A 124 10.40 -2.26 14.83
N ALA A 125 10.71 -3.26 13.98
CA ALA A 125 11.56 -4.39 14.36
C ALA A 125 13.06 -4.08 14.25
N PHE A 126 13.47 -3.38 13.21
CA PHE A 126 14.89 -3.16 12.89
C PHE A 126 15.28 -1.68 12.99
N ARG A 127 16.53 -1.44 13.40
CA ARG A 127 17.11 -0.08 13.51
C ARG A 127 18.00 0.27 12.34
N ASP A 128 18.42 -0.74 11.58
CA ASP A 128 19.39 -0.57 10.50
C ASP A 128 18.71 -0.03 9.23
N LYS A 129 19.29 1.03 8.64
CA LYS A 129 18.75 1.71 7.45
C LYS A 129 18.72 0.80 6.23
N TYR A 130 19.70 -0.09 6.07
CA TYR A 130 19.74 -1.03 4.93
C TYR A 130 18.62 -2.06 5.02
N MET A 131 18.38 -2.60 6.22
CA MET A 131 17.28 -3.53 6.47
C MET A 131 15.92 -2.89 6.20
N LEU A 132 15.77 -1.58 6.52
CA LEU A 132 14.52 -0.86 6.23
C LEU A 132 14.18 -0.77 4.73
N ILE A 133 15.19 -0.77 3.88
CA ILE A 133 14.98 -0.67 2.42
C ILE A 133 14.73 -2.05 1.81
N CYS A 134 15.56 -3.03 2.17
CA CYS A 134 15.55 -4.34 1.52
C CYS A 134 14.42 -5.26 2.03
N LEU A 135 14.16 -5.29 3.35
CA LEU A 135 13.18 -6.21 3.93
C LEU A 135 11.74 -5.97 3.46
N PRO A 136 11.21 -4.73 3.38
CA PRO A 136 9.85 -4.51 2.90
C PRO A 136 9.64 -5.04 1.47
N PHE A 137 10.65 -4.91 0.61
CA PHE A 137 10.63 -5.47 -0.73
C PHE A 137 10.53 -7.00 -0.70
N MET A 138 11.41 -7.65 0.08
CA MET A 138 11.43 -9.11 0.20
C MET A 138 10.13 -9.67 0.78
N ILE A 139 9.60 -9.04 1.84
CA ILE A 139 8.34 -9.43 2.47
C ILE A 139 7.19 -9.29 1.47
N ASN A 140 7.10 -8.17 0.75
CA ASN A 140 6.07 -7.96 -0.25
C ASN A 140 6.17 -8.98 -1.39
N TYR A 141 7.38 -9.29 -1.86
CA TYR A 141 7.60 -10.28 -2.90
C TYR A 141 7.12 -11.67 -2.46
N ILE A 142 7.52 -12.12 -1.25
CA ILE A 142 7.08 -13.39 -0.69
C ILE A 142 5.56 -13.41 -0.53
N TYR A 143 4.98 -12.33 -0.01
CA TYR A 143 3.54 -12.18 0.17
C TYR A 143 2.78 -12.34 -1.16
N GLN A 144 3.23 -11.68 -2.23
CA GLN A 144 2.63 -11.82 -3.55
C GLN A 144 2.77 -13.23 -4.13
N GLN A 145 3.93 -13.88 -3.94
CA GLN A 145 4.14 -15.26 -4.39
C GLN A 145 3.24 -16.26 -3.67
N VAL A 146 3.10 -16.11 -2.35
CA VAL A 146 2.22 -16.97 -1.55
C VAL A 146 0.76 -16.79 -1.97
N LEU A 147 0.28 -15.55 -2.12
CA LEU A 147 -1.08 -15.29 -2.57
C LEU A 147 -1.31 -15.78 -4.01
N GLY A 148 -0.30 -15.67 -4.89
CA GLY A 148 -0.37 -16.20 -6.24
C GLY A 148 -0.56 -17.71 -6.27
N LYS A 149 0.21 -18.43 -5.46
CA LYS A 149 0.06 -19.90 -5.32
C LYS A 149 -1.30 -20.28 -4.75
N LEU A 150 -1.72 -19.63 -3.66
CA LEU A 150 -3.04 -19.89 -3.06
C LEU A 150 -4.19 -19.65 -4.04
N ALA A 151 -4.10 -18.61 -4.86
CA ALA A 151 -5.10 -18.34 -5.89
C ALA A 151 -5.11 -19.43 -6.96
N SER A 152 -3.94 -19.89 -7.43
CA SER A 152 -3.85 -20.98 -8.40
C SER A 152 -4.38 -22.30 -7.86
N ASP A 153 -4.06 -22.64 -6.61
CA ASP A 153 -4.54 -23.88 -5.97
C ASP A 153 -6.05 -23.84 -5.76
N CYS A 154 -6.63 -22.68 -5.43
CA CYS A 154 -8.08 -22.50 -5.34
C CYS A 154 -8.78 -22.62 -6.70
N MET A 155 -8.15 -22.16 -7.79
CA MET A 155 -8.66 -22.32 -9.15
C MET A 155 -8.69 -23.79 -9.58
N VAL A 156 -7.62 -24.53 -9.31
CA VAL A 156 -7.53 -25.97 -9.62
C VAL A 156 -8.54 -26.78 -8.82
N ALA A 157 -8.82 -26.38 -7.59
CA ALA A 157 -9.78 -27.06 -6.70
C ALA A 157 -11.25 -26.65 -6.92
N GLU A 158 -11.56 -25.83 -7.93
CA GLU A 158 -12.91 -25.30 -8.25
C GLU A 158 -13.61 -24.59 -7.05
N LYS A 159 -12.85 -24.09 -6.09
CA LYS A 159 -13.36 -23.39 -4.90
C LYS A 159 -13.48 -21.89 -5.15
N TYR A 160 -14.38 -21.49 -6.03
CA TYR A 160 -14.56 -20.09 -6.45
C TYR A 160 -14.83 -19.12 -5.30
N GLU A 161 -15.54 -19.52 -4.25
CA GLU A 161 -15.79 -18.68 -3.08
C GLU A 161 -14.49 -18.27 -2.35
N LYS A 162 -13.51 -19.17 -2.26
CA LYS A 162 -12.22 -18.89 -1.63
C LYS A 162 -11.33 -18.00 -2.49
N ILE A 163 -11.47 -18.07 -3.82
CA ILE A 163 -10.71 -17.21 -4.74
C ILE A 163 -11.07 -15.75 -4.51
N THR A 164 -12.34 -15.41 -4.29
CA THR A 164 -12.77 -14.03 -4.03
C THR A 164 -12.13 -13.45 -2.78
N TRP A 165 -11.96 -14.24 -1.72
CA TRP A 165 -11.27 -13.83 -0.50
C TRP A 165 -9.76 -13.65 -0.71
N VAL A 166 -9.11 -14.56 -1.42
CA VAL A 166 -7.67 -14.44 -1.72
C VAL A 166 -7.39 -13.23 -2.60
N GLU A 167 -8.24 -12.98 -3.61
CA GLU A 167 -8.12 -11.78 -4.44
C GLU A 167 -8.41 -10.49 -3.65
N ALA A 168 -9.37 -10.51 -2.72
CA ALA A 168 -9.67 -9.36 -1.89
C ALA A 168 -8.52 -8.96 -0.94
N VAL A 169 -7.71 -9.92 -0.51
CA VAL A 169 -6.54 -9.66 0.36
C VAL A 169 -5.33 -9.15 -0.44
N ARG A 170 -5.32 -9.30 -1.77
CA ARG A 170 -4.24 -8.75 -2.59
C ARG A 170 -4.23 -7.23 -2.55
N PRO A 171 -3.07 -6.59 -2.33
CA PRO A 171 -2.96 -5.13 -2.35
C PRO A 171 -3.48 -4.49 -3.65
N GLU A 172 -3.30 -5.19 -4.76
CA GLU A 172 -3.72 -4.75 -6.09
C GLU A 172 -5.24 -4.62 -6.23
N SER A 173 -6.02 -5.38 -5.44
CA SER A 173 -7.49 -5.31 -5.47
C SER A 173 -8.02 -3.95 -5.05
N ILE A 174 -7.30 -3.23 -4.18
CA ILE A 174 -7.66 -1.87 -3.75
C ILE A 174 -7.61 -0.90 -4.93
N MET A 175 -6.70 -1.08 -5.89
CA MET A 175 -6.63 -0.22 -7.07
C MET A 175 -7.78 -0.47 -8.06
N ASN A 176 -8.44 -1.63 -7.97
CA ASN A 176 -9.57 -2.02 -8.82
C ASN A 176 -10.94 -1.77 -8.16
N ILE A 177 -11.07 -0.70 -7.37
CA ILE A 177 -12.30 -0.31 -6.64
C ILE A 177 -13.55 -0.32 -7.55
N SER A 178 -13.38 -0.03 -8.84
CA SER A 178 -14.46 -0.02 -9.81
C SER A 178 -15.02 -1.41 -10.14
N ARG A 179 -14.29 -2.48 -9.86
CA ARG A 179 -14.60 -3.84 -10.33
C ARG A 179 -15.14 -4.78 -9.26
N SER A 180 -14.92 -4.48 -7.99
CA SER A 180 -15.30 -5.39 -6.91
C SER A 180 -16.34 -4.78 -5.99
N VAL A 181 -17.47 -5.49 -5.83
CA VAL A 181 -18.46 -5.22 -4.77
C VAL A 181 -17.81 -5.35 -3.37
N THR A 182 -16.65 -5.98 -3.30
CA THR A 182 -15.93 -6.34 -2.06
C THR A 182 -14.74 -5.42 -1.73
N TRP A 183 -14.71 -4.20 -2.24
CA TRP A 183 -13.62 -3.24 -1.93
C TRP A 183 -13.49 -2.90 -0.43
N LEU A 184 -14.56 -3.11 0.34
CA LEU A 184 -14.53 -2.92 1.80
C LEU A 184 -13.60 -3.93 2.51
N ILE A 185 -13.46 -5.15 1.99
CA ILE A 185 -12.66 -6.20 2.62
C ILE A 185 -11.19 -5.80 2.74
N PRO A 186 -10.48 -5.41 1.64
CA PRO A 186 -9.09 -4.99 1.73
C PRO A 186 -8.90 -3.75 2.61
N PHE A 187 -9.89 -2.85 2.64
CA PHE A 187 -9.84 -1.68 3.52
C PHE A 187 -9.92 -2.07 5.00
N VAL A 188 -10.84 -2.96 5.37
CA VAL A 188 -10.96 -3.46 6.75
C VAL A 188 -9.71 -4.23 7.15
N VAL A 189 -9.17 -5.10 6.29
CA VAL A 189 -7.92 -5.82 6.53
C VAL A 189 -6.77 -4.84 6.77
N MET A 190 -6.64 -3.82 5.94
CA MET A 190 -5.63 -2.77 6.10
C MET A 190 -5.76 -2.08 7.46
N LEU A 191 -6.97 -1.70 7.86
CA LEU A 191 -7.24 -1.03 9.13
C LEU A 191 -6.87 -1.92 10.33
N VAL A 192 -7.23 -3.20 10.29
CA VAL A 192 -6.87 -4.17 11.33
C VAL A 192 -5.34 -4.30 11.44
N ILE A 193 -4.63 -4.41 10.33
CA ILE A 193 -3.16 -4.50 10.33
C ILE A 193 -2.54 -3.24 10.94
N TYR A 194 -3.06 -2.03 10.62
CA TYR A 194 -2.58 -0.79 11.25
C TYR A 194 -2.78 -0.79 12.76
N LEU A 195 -3.92 -1.24 13.25
CA LEU A 195 -4.18 -1.34 14.70
C LEU A 195 -3.21 -2.32 15.37
N VAL A 196 -2.96 -3.47 14.75
CA VAL A 196 -1.98 -4.45 15.24
C VAL A 196 -0.58 -3.84 15.27
N LEU A 197 -0.15 -3.14 14.23
CA LEU A 197 1.16 -2.50 14.18
C LEU A 197 1.32 -1.41 15.25
N ILE A 198 0.29 -0.61 15.52
CA ILE A 198 0.30 0.36 16.61
C ILE A 198 0.47 -0.35 17.96
N GLY A 199 -0.25 -1.45 18.18
CA GLY A 199 -0.14 -2.27 19.39
C GLY A 199 1.27 -2.85 19.57
N VAL A 200 1.84 -3.46 18.53
CA VAL A 200 3.19 -4.02 18.53
C VAL A 200 4.23 -2.94 18.79
N PHE A 201 4.08 -1.77 18.15
CA PHE A 201 4.99 -0.64 18.38
C PHE A 201 4.94 -0.13 19.82
N TYR A 202 3.74 0.00 20.36
CA TYR A 202 3.55 0.40 21.76
C TYR A 202 4.19 -0.60 22.74
N LEU A 203 4.01 -1.92 22.52
CA LEU A 203 4.62 -2.97 23.33
C LEU A 203 6.15 -2.94 23.22
N SER A 204 6.70 -2.81 22.02
CA SER A 204 8.14 -2.68 21.79
C SER A 204 8.73 -1.51 22.55
N MET A 205 8.02 -0.36 22.58
CA MET A 205 8.45 0.82 23.32
C MET A 205 8.32 0.66 24.84
N LYS A 206 7.37 -0.14 25.30
CA LYS A 206 7.21 -0.45 26.73
C LYS A 206 8.34 -1.34 27.22
N LEU A 207 8.73 -2.35 26.44
CA LEU A 207 9.81 -3.30 26.78
C LEU A 207 11.19 -2.65 26.71
N SER A 208 11.42 -1.71 25.80
CA SER A 208 12.73 -1.04 25.67
C SER A 208 13.00 0.03 26.72
N THR A 209 12.03 0.34 27.59
CA THR A 209 12.17 1.32 28.69
C THR A 209 12.36 0.64 30.06
N VAL A 210 12.42 -0.67 30.11
CA VAL A 210 12.88 -1.48 31.23
C VAL A 210 14.34 -1.85 31.00
#